data_27303e31e09811557ad8bc16a9ca329a
#
_entry.id   27303e31e09811557ad8bc16a9ca329a
#
_cell.length_a   1.000
_cell.length_b   1.000
_cell.length_c   1.000
_cell.angle_alpha   90.00
_cell.angle_beta   90.00
_cell.angle_gamma   90.00
#
_symmetry.space_group_name_H-M   'P 1'
#
loop_
_entity.id
_entity.type
_entity.pdbx_description
1 polymer ?
#
loop_
_entity_poly.entity_id
_entity_poly.type
_entity_poly.pdbx_seq_one_letter_code
_entity_poly.pdbx_strand_id
1 'polypeptide(L)'
;DKTLKDTYEKYIADDQAKKKEALKGNPMAMFMPLARPEEIVPSASSLQANVAAADIAVITLGRMSGEFLDRTASDFELSANELKLVEGVCSAFHAAGKKVVVVLNIGGVIETSSWKNRPDAILCAWQAGQEGGNSVADVLSGKVNPSGKLTMTFPVRFQDAASSANFPLDGAMSSMDFANMKEGDGSRRNWDYTDYEEDIFVGYRYFDSFGKEVSYPFGYGLSYTTFEYGQPSVDFADGVYKVNVEVRNSGNVAGREVVELYAPSPDSKAADRP
;
A
#
# COMPACT_ATOMS: atom_id res chain seq x y z
N ASP A 1 -12.98 -17.70 12.95
CA ASP A 1 -14.17 -18.43 12.45
C ASP A 1 -13.71 -19.66 11.68
N LYS A 2 -14.04 -20.85 12.18
CA LYS A 2 -13.64 -22.12 11.55
C LYS A 2 -14.28 -22.26 10.16
N THR A 3 -15.53 -21.87 10.00
CA THR A 3 -16.26 -21.95 8.73
C THR A 3 -15.60 -21.05 7.66
N LEU A 4 -15.17 -19.86 8.05
CA LEU A 4 -14.47 -18.95 7.15
C LEU A 4 -13.11 -19.52 6.76
N LYS A 5 -12.35 -20.04 7.72
CA LYS A 5 -11.07 -20.73 7.48
C LYS A 5 -11.24 -21.89 6.49
N ASP A 6 -12.17 -22.79 6.74
CA ASP A 6 -12.41 -23.96 5.88
C ASP A 6 -12.82 -23.51 4.45
N THR A 7 -13.57 -22.41 4.33
CA THR A 7 -13.96 -21.83 3.04
C THR A 7 -12.74 -21.30 2.27
N TYR A 8 -11.87 -20.55 2.93
CA TYR A 8 -10.63 -20.04 2.31
C TYR A 8 -9.69 -21.16 1.94
N GLU A 9 -9.48 -22.15 2.81
CA GLU A 9 -8.60 -23.30 2.53
C GLU A 9 -9.08 -24.07 1.29
N LYS A 10 -10.39 -24.33 1.19
CA LYS A 10 -10.96 -24.94 0.01
C LYS A 10 -10.78 -24.08 -1.25
N TYR A 11 -11.07 -22.80 -1.15
CA TYR A 11 -10.94 -21.85 -2.26
C TYR A 11 -9.50 -21.80 -2.80
N ILE A 12 -8.51 -21.70 -1.90
CA ILE A 12 -7.08 -21.72 -2.24
C ILE A 12 -6.70 -23.05 -2.90
N ALA A 13 -7.15 -24.17 -2.36
CA ALA A 13 -6.86 -25.50 -2.93
C ALA A 13 -7.47 -25.66 -4.35
N ASP A 14 -8.70 -25.22 -4.54
CA ASP A 14 -9.38 -25.26 -5.84
C ASP A 14 -8.67 -24.33 -6.87
N ASP A 15 -8.26 -23.15 -6.44
CA ASP A 15 -7.49 -22.20 -7.27
C ASP A 15 -6.12 -22.78 -7.67
N GLN A 16 -5.39 -23.35 -6.71
CA GLN A 16 -4.11 -24.01 -6.98
C GLN A 16 -4.25 -25.19 -7.94
N ALA A 17 -5.31 -25.98 -7.80
CA ALA A 17 -5.58 -27.09 -8.72
C ALA A 17 -5.85 -26.62 -10.15
N LYS A 18 -6.67 -25.55 -10.31
CA LYS A 18 -6.93 -24.93 -11.62
C LYS A 18 -5.63 -24.38 -12.25
N LYS A 19 -4.80 -23.71 -11.47
CA LYS A 19 -3.51 -23.17 -11.91
C LYS A 19 -2.57 -24.28 -12.34
N LYS A 20 -2.45 -25.34 -11.55
CA LYS A 20 -1.63 -26.52 -11.89
C LYS A 20 -2.09 -27.18 -13.20
N GLU A 21 -3.39 -27.23 -13.45
CA GLU A 21 -3.93 -27.77 -14.70
C GLU A 21 -3.63 -26.85 -15.88
N ALA A 22 -3.80 -25.54 -15.73
CA ALA A 22 -3.47 -24.54 -16.75
C ALA A 22 -1.98 -24.51 -17.11
N LEU A 23 -1.11 -24.89 -16.16
CA LEU A 23 0.35 -24.96 -16.33
C LEU A 23 0.83 -26.22 -17.08
N LYS A 24 -0.03 -27.23 -17.24
CA LYS A 24 0.36 -28.46 -17.92
C LYS A 24 0.79 -28.18 -19.38
N GLY A 25 2.06 -28.44 -19.67
CA GLY A 25 2.62 -28.27 -21.00
C GLY A 25 3.19 -26.88 -21.32
N ASN A 26 3.16 -25.93 -20.39
CA ASN A 26 3.77 -24.61 -20.56
C ASN A 26 4.83 -24.32 -19.47
N PRO A 27 6.13 -24.57 -19.74
CA PRO A 27 7.19 -24.32 -18.76
C PRO A 27 7.30 -22.84 -18.32
N MET A 28 6.87 -21.91 -19.19
CA MET A 28 6.89 -20.47 -18.90
C MET A 28 5.74 -20.02 -18.00
N ALA A 29 4.69 -20.83 -17.88
CA ALA A 29 3.55 -20.51 -17.06
C ALA A 29 3.89 -20.45 -15.55
N MET A 30 5.02 -21.05 -15.13
CA MET A 30 5.55 -20.92 -13.77
C MET A 30 5.94 -19.47 -13.41
N PHE A 31 6.27 -18.67 -14.42
CA PHE A 31 6.64 -17.25 -14.27
C PHE A 31 5.46 -16.30 -14.51
N MET A 32 4.27 -16.84 -14.85
CA MET A 32 3.10 -15.98 -15.04
C MET A 32 2.49 -15.60 -13.70
N PRO A 33 2.21 -14.31 -13.48
CA PRO A 33 1.50 -13.88 -12.30
C PRO A 33 0.12 -14.51 -12.30
N LEU A 34 -0.22 -15.09 -11.16
CA LEU A 34 -1.50 -15.73 -10.96
C LEU A 34 -2.52 -14.64 -10.62
N ALA A 35 -3.68 -14.69 -11.27
CA ALA A 35 -4.78 -13.80 -10.90
C ALA A 35 -5.05 -13.90 -9.39
N ARG A 36 -5.19 -12.77 -8.75
CA ARG A 36 -5.58 -12.71 -7.35
C ARG A 36 -6.98 -13.28 -7.20
N PRO A 37 -7.22 -14.19 -6.24
CA PRO A 37 -8.56 -14.67 -5.94
C PRO A 37 -9.45 -13.51 -5.48
N GLU A 38 -10.73 -13.56 -5.82
CA GLU A 38 -11.69 -12.60 -5.29
C GLU A 38 -11.88 -12.78 -3.78
N GLU A 39 -12.04 -11.65 -3.08
CA GLU A 39 -12.26 -11.66 -1.64
C GLU A 39 -13.63 -12.26 -1.29
N ILE A 40 -13.67 -13.04 -0.22
CA ILE A 40 -14.90 -13.66 0.27
C ILE A 40 -15.57 -12.71 1.25
N VAL A 41 -16.79 -12.30 0.94
CA VAL A 41 -17.62 -11.49 1.84
C VAL A 41 -18.35 -12.40 2.82
N PRO A 42 -18.09 -12.30 4.16
CA PRO A 42 -18.80 -13.10 5.15
C PRO A 42 -20.30 -12.85 5.13
N SER A 43 -21.11 -13.90 5.35
CA SER A 43 -22.55 -13.75 5.49
C SER A 43 -22.92 -12.97 6.76
N ALA A 44 -24.12 -12.39 6.79
CA ALA A 44 -24.60 -11.68 7.98
C ALA A 44 -24.59 -12.58 9.24
N SER A 45 -24.95 -13.85 9.11
CA SER A 45 -24.93 -14.80 10.23
C SER A 45 -23.50 -15.10 10.70
N SER A 46 -22.55 -15.23 9.77
CA SER A 46 -21.11 -15.38 10.12
C SER A 46 -20.58 -14.15 10.84
N LEU A 47 -20.91 -12.94 10.37
CA LEU A 47 -20.52 -11.70 11.04
C LEU A 47 -21.10 -11.61 12.46
N GLN A 48 -22.36 -11.93 12.65
CA GLN A 48 -22.97 -11.95 13.99
C GLN A 48 -22.29 -12.94 14.94
N ALA A 49 -21.98 -14.15 14.46
CA ALA A 49 -21.24 -15.15 15.24
C ALA A 49 -19.85 -14.67 15.61
N ASN A 50 -19.14 -14.02 14.67
CA ASN A 50 -17.81 -13.47 14.90
C ASN A 50 -17.83 -12.29 15.89
N VAL A 51 -18.81 -11.40 15.78
CA VAL A 51 -19.01 -10.30 16.74
C VAL A 51 -19.26 -10.84 18.15
N ALA A 52 -20.02 -11.95 18.30
CA ALA A 52 -20.26 -12.55 19.60
C ALA A 52 -19.01 -13.21 20.20
N ALA A 53 -18.10 -13.71 19.36
CA ALA A 53 -16.96 -14.52 19.76
C ALA A 53 -15.63 -13.76 19.92
N ALA A 54 -15.54 -12.53 19.39
CA ALA A 54 -14.28 -11.78 19.34
C ALA A 54 -14.46 -10.35 19.85
N ASP A 55 -13.42 -9.79 20.44
CA ASP A 55 -13.39 -8.41 20.95
C ASP A 55 -12.92 -7.40 19.88
N ILE A 56 -12.16 -7.88 18.90
CA ILE A 56 -11.60 -7.08 17.84
C ILE A 56 -11.64 -7.86 16.52
N ALA A 57 -11.88 -7.18 15.42
CA ALA A 57 -11.71 -7.75 14.08
C ALA A 57 -10.39 -7.28 13.44
N VAL A 58 -9.73 -8.20 12.74
CA VAL A 58 -8.58 -7.90 11.90
C VAL A 58 -8.89 -8.33 10.48
N ILE A 59 -8.85 -7.39 9.55
CA ILE A 59 -9.01 -7.61 8.10
C ILE A 59 -7.63 -7.50 7.47
N THR A 60 -7.22 -8.48 6.68
CA THR A 60 -5.99 -8.40 5.88
C THR A 60 -6.32 -8.19 4.43
N LEU A 61 -5.79 -7.12 3.83
CA LEU A 61 -5.86 -6.85 2.40
C LEU A 61 -4.48 -7.05 1.79
N GLY A 62 -4.43 -7.81 0.68
CA GLY A 62 -3.19 -8.16 0.01
C GLY A 62 -3.09 -7.60 -1.40
N ARG A 63 -1.88 -7.28 -1.83
CA ARG A 63 -1.53 -6.97 -3.22
C ARG A 63 -0.20 -7.63 -3.57
N MET A 64 -0.12 -8.14 -4.79
CA MET A 64 1.14 -8.65 -5.32
C MET A 64 2.10 -7.52 -5.65
N SER A 65 3.39 -7.83 -5.72
CA SER A 65 4.44 -6.85 -6.02
C SER A 65 4.47 -6.38 -7.47
N GLY A 66 3.83 -7.12 -8.39
CA GLY A 66 3.84 -6.78 -9.82
C GLY A 66 5.10 -7.24 -10.56
N GLU A 67 5.85 -8.19 -10.02
CA GLU A 67 6.97 -8.79 -10.76
C GLU A 67 6.47 -9.45 -12.05
N PHE A 68 7.17 -9.22 -13.17
CA PHE A 68 6.83 -9.61 -14.55
C PHE A 68 5.62 -8.92 -15.18
N LEU A 69 4.76 -8.27 -14.41
CA LEU A 69 3.62 -7.50 -14.93
C LEU A 69 3.44 -6.22 -14.12
N ASP A 70 3.14 -5.15 -14.82
CA ASP A 70 2.76 -3.89 -14.18
C ASP A 70 1.41 -4.04 -13.49
N ARG A 71 1.27 -3.37 -12.35
CA ARG A 71 -0.02 -3.29 -11.67
C ARG A 71 -0.96 -2.40 -12.48
N THR A 72 -2.19 -2.84 -12.65
CA THR A 72 -3.22 -2.06 -13.34
C THR A 72 -3.84 -1.00 -12.42
N ALA A 73 -4.50 0.00 -13.01
CA ALA A 73 -5.27 0.97 -12.23
C ALA A 73 -6.36 0.29 -11.37
N SER A 74 -6.97 -0.80 -11.87
CA SER A 74 -7.95 -1.57 -11.09
C SER A 74 -7.36 -2.33 -9.90
N ASP A 75 -6.05 -2.61 -9.91
CA ASP A 75 -5.37 -3.22 -8.75
C ASP A 75 -5.00 -2.18 -7.68
N PHE A 76 -4.96 -0.90 -8.05
CA PHE A 76 -4.82 0.20 -7.10
C PHE A 76 -6.07 0.35 -6.22
N GLU A 77 -7.24 0.18 -6.78
CA GLU A 77 -8.51 0.31 -6.08
C GLU A 77 -8.86 -0.96 -5.29
N LEU A 78 -9.75 -0.84 -4.29
CA LEU A 78 -10.38 -2.00 -3.68
C LEU A 78 -11.44 -2.57 -4.62
N SER A 79 -11.46 -3.90 -4.75
CA SER A 79 -12.54 -4.58 -5.45
C SER A 79 -13.88 -4.37 -4.73
N ALA A 80 -14.98 -4.59 -5.44
CA ALA A 80 -16.31 -4.49 -4.83
C ALA A 80 -16.51 -5.42 -3.62
N ASN A 81 -15.86 -6.59 -3.63
CA ASN A 81 -15.91 -7.53 -2.51
C ASN A 81 -15.04 -7.09 -1.34
N GLU A 82 -13.87 -6.51 -1.58
CA GLU A 82 -13.03 -5.93 -0.52
C GLU A 82 -13.73 -4.76 0.17
N LEU A 83 -14.37 -3.87 -0.59
CA LEU A 83 -15.16 -2.77 -0.02
C LEU A 83 -16.30 -3.30 0.83
N LYS A 84 -17.08 -4.30 0.35
CA LYS A 84 -18.16 -4.94 1.11
C LYS A 84 -17.62 -5.62 2.37
N LEU A 85 -16.45 -6.26 2.30
CA LEU A 85 -15.81 -6.88 3.46
C LEU A 85 -15.49 -5.82 4.52
N VAL A 86 -14.79 -4.76 4.15
CA VAL A 86 -14.44 -3.67 5.08
C VAL A 86 -15.69 -3.03 5.67
N GLU A 87 -16.67 -2.68 4.83
CA GLU A 87 -17.93 -2.07 5.27
C GLU A 87 -18.75 -2.96 6.20
N GLY A 88 -18.91 -4.21 5.82
CA GLY A 88 -19.71 -5.18 6.58
C GLY A 88 -19.09 -5.48 7.95
N VAL A 89 -17.78 -5.72 8.00
CA VAL A 89 -17.08 -6.00 9.26
C VAL A 89 -17.07 -4.76 10.16
N CYS A 90 -16.72 -3.57 9.63
CA CYS A 90 -16.74 -2.35 10.41
C CYS A 90 -18.14 -2.07 10.97
N SER A 91 -19.18 -2.15 10.15
CA SER A 91 -20.55 -1.92 10.59
C SER A 91 -20.97 -2.87 11.70
N ALA A 92 -20.69 -4.17 11.55
CA ALA A 92 -21.08 -5.18 12.52
C ALA A 92 -20.36 -5.04 13.86
N PHE A 93 -19.03 -4.84 13.86
CA PHE A 93 -18.23 -4.71 15.07
C PHE A 93 -18.49 -3.39 15.79
N HIS A 94 -18.59 -2.27 15.06
CA HIS A 94 -18.89 -0.96 15.65
C HIS A 94 -20.28 -0.91 16.27
N ALA A 95 -21.29 -1.57 15.66
CA ALA A 95 -22.62 -1.68 16.28
C ALA A 95 -22.60 -2.39 17.64
N ALA A 96 -21.60 -3.23 17.90
CA ALA A 96 -21.35 -3.90 19.16
C ALA A 96 -20.34 -3.16 20.07
N GLY A 97 -19.90 -1.95 19.70
CA GLY A 97 -18.89 -1.19 20.43
C GLY A 97 -17.47 -1.76 20.36
N LYS A 98 -17.20 -2.63 19.37
CA LYS A 98 -15.93 -3.32 19.18
C LYS A 98 -15.08 -2.67 18.08
N LYS A 99 -13.79 -2.96 18.05
CA LYS A 99 -12.81 -2.33 17.18
C LYS A 99 -12.47 -3.17 15.96
N VAL A 100 -12.06 -2.47 14.89
CA VAL A 100 -11.63 -3.09 13.63
C VAL A 100 -10.29 -2.53 13.20
N VAL A 101 -9.35 -3.41 12.87
CA VAL A 101 -8.05 -3.05 12.31
C VAL A 101 -7.94 -3.63 10.91
N VAL A 102 -7.43 -2.84 9.96
CA VAL A 102 -7.05 -3.33 8.64
C VAL A 102 -5.54 -3.45 8.57
N VAL A 103 -5.05 -4.60 8.15
CA VAL A 103 -3.63 -4.88 7.88
C VAL A 103 -3.42 -4.92 6.38
N LEU A 104 -2.53 -4.07 5.89
CA LEU A 104 -2.15 -4.02 4.48
C LEU A 104 -0.88 -4.82 4.25
N ASN A 105 -1.01 -5.97 3.58
CA ASN A 105 0.11 -6.77 3.09
C ASN A 105 0.28 -6.52 1.59
N ILE A 106 0.94 -5.43 1.25
CA ILE A 106 0.99 -4.87 -0.10
C ILE A 106 2.42 -4.56 -0.52
N GLY A 107 2.73 -4.73 -1.80
CA GLY A 107 4.05 -4.40 -2.37
C GLY A 107 4.14 -2.98 -2.94
N GLY A 108 3.05 -2.24 -2.97
CA GLY A 108 2.95 -0.86 -3.44
C GLY A 108 1.67 -0.20 -2.95
N VAL A 109 1.52 1.08 -3.19
CA VAL A 109 0.37 1.86 -2.71
C VAL A 109 -0.96 1.39 -3.30
N ILE A 110 -2.02 1.53 -2.53
CA ILE A 110 -3.41 1.28 -2.94
C ILE A 110 -4.28 2.49 -2.60
N GLU A 111 -5.45 2.56 -3.20
CA GLU A 111 -6.45 3.56 -2.84
C GLU A 111 -6.90 3.34 -1.39
N THR A 112 -6.88 4.41 -0.59
CA THR A 112 -7.30 4.38 0.81
C THR A 112 -8.31 5.48 1.14
N SER A 113 -8.46 6.49 0.30
CA SER A 113 -9.26 7.68 0.58
C SER A 113 -10.73 7.37 0.79
N SER A 114 -11.29 6.40 0.06
CA SER A 114 -12.71 6.05 0.12
C SER A 114 -13.10 5.25 1.35
N TRP A 115 -12.15 4.57 2.01
CA TRP A 115 -12.45 3.64 3.10
C TRP A 115 -11.63 3.82 4.37
N LYS A 116 -10.54 4.59 4.36
CA LYS A 116 -9.60 4.73 5.49
C LYS A 116 -10.24 5.18 6.82
N ASN A 117 -11.38 5.84 6.75
CA ASN A 117 -12.09 6.34 7.92
C ASN A 117 -13.10 5.31 8.50
N ARG A 118 -13.21 4.13 7.91
CA ARG A 118 -14.11 3.08 8.39
C ARG A 118 -13.50 2.25 9.53
N PRO A 119 -12.28 1.69 9.40
CA PRO A 119 -11.65 0.97 10.50
C PRO A 119 -11.12 1.94 11.57
N ASP A 120 -10.89 1.42 12.77
CA ASP A 120 -10.29 2.19 13.87
C ASP A 120 -8.78 2.40 13.68
N ALA A 121 -8.10 1.47 12.99
CA ALA A 121 -6.69 1.58 12.67
C ALA A 121 -6.35 0.85 11.37
N ILE A 122 -5.30 1.33 10.70
CA ILE A 122 -4.70 0.70 9.54
C ILE A 122 -3.23 0.45 9.84
N LEU A 123 -2.78 -0.80 9.69
CA LEU A 123 -1.37 -1.19 9.80
C LEU A 123 -0.84 -1.54 8.42
N CYS A 124 0.03 -0.70 7.87
CA CYS A 124 0.74 -1.01 6.62
C CYS A 124 1.96 -1.88 6.93
N ALA A 125 1.80 -3.18 6.72
CA ALA A 125 2.86 -4.16 6.98
C ALA A 125 3.81 -4.33 5.78
N TRP A 126 3.48 -3.77 4.63
CA TRP A 126 4.18 -3.99 3.38
C TRP A 126 4.37 -5.49 3.09
N GLN A 127 5.47 -5.88 2.50
CA GLN A 127 5.88 -7.27 2.30
C GLN A 127 6.86 -7.67 3.40
N ALA A 128 6.34 -8.04 4.56
CA ALA A 128 7.11 -8.19 5.79
C ALA A 128 8.01 -9.45 5.87
N GLY A 129 8.08 -10.25 4.81
CA GLY A 129 8.94 -11.44 4.75
C GLY A 129 8.49 -12.59 5.66
N GLN A 130 9.43 -13.49 6.00
CA GLN A 130 9.16 -14.74 6.68
C GLN A 130 8.52 -14.57 8.07
N GLU A 131 8.94 -13.57 8.83
CA GLU A 131 8.46 -13.27 10.19
C GLU A 131 7.31 -12.25 10.21
N GLY A 132 6.70 -11.97 9.06
CA GLY A 132 5.67 -10.94 8.92
C GLY A 132 4.48 -11.13 9.86
N GLY A 133 3.99 -12.35 10.00
CA GLY A 133 2.88 -12.65 10.92
C GLY A 133 3.22 -12.36 12.38
N ASN A 134 4.41 -12.74 12.82
CA ASN A 134 4.89 -12.47 14.17
C ASN A 134 5.06 -10.96 14.40
N SER A 135 5.64 -10.25 13.44
CA SER A 135 5.84 -8.80 13.52
C SER A 135 4.52 -8.03 13.60
N VAL A 136 3.53 -8.41 12.80
CA VAL A 136 2.16 -7.85 12.85
C VAL A 136 1.53 -8.11 14.22
N ALA A 137 1.61 -9.34 14.72
CA ALA A 137 1.06 -9.71 16.04
C ALA A 137 1.74 -8.94 17.18
N ASP A 138 3.05 -8.75 17.13
CA ASP A 138 3.81 -7.98 18.13
C ASP A 138 3.39 -6.51 18.16
N VAL A 139 3.13 -5.90 16.99
CA VAL A 139 2.61 -4.53 16.90
C VAL A 139 1.17 -4.47 17.44
N LEU A 140 0.27 -5.32 16.93
CA LEU A 140 -1.14 -5.30 17.31
C LEU A 140 -1.36 -5.58 18.81
N SER A 141 -0.53 -6.40 19.41
CA SER A 141 -0.59 -6.69 20.85
C SER A 141 0.05 -5.60 21.73
N GLY A 142 0.71 -4.61 21.15
CA GLY A 142 1.44 -3.57 21.87
C GLY A 142 2.79 -4.03 22.44
N LYS A 143 3.25 -5.25 22.14
CA LYS A 143 4.58 -5.74 22.53
C LYS A 143 5.69 -4.93 21.86
N VAL A 144 5.45 -4.46 20.64
CA VAL A 144 6.35 -3.58 19.90
C VAL A 144 5.58 -2.31 19.52
N ASN A 145 6.15 -1.16 19.86
CA ASN A 145 5.63 0.12 19.43
C ASN A 145 6.04 0.37 17.96
N PRO A 146 5.09 0.60 17.04
CA PRO A 146 5.43 0.90 15.65
C PRO A 146 6.23 2.21 15.54
N SER A 147 7.24 2.21 14.70
CA SER A 147 8.09 3.39 14.45
C SER A 147 8.33 3.65 12.96
N GLY A 148 7.81 2.78 12.10
CA GLY A 148 7.92 2.93 10.66
C GLY A 148 7.11 4.13 10.15
N LYS A 149 7.67 4.82 9.16
CA LYS A 149 7.00 5.88 8.41
C LYS A 149 6.78 5.43 6.98
N LEU A 150 5.74 5.94 6.33
CA LEU A 150 5.47 5.62 4.94
C LEU A 150 6.62 6.11 4.05
N THR A 151 7.16 5.21 3.26
CA THR A 151 8.22 5.47 2.28
C THR A 151 7.69 5.90 0.91
N MET A 152 6.37 5.99 0.78
CA MET A 152 5.68 6.38 -0.43
C MET A 152 4.48 7.26 -0.07
N THR A 153 4.17 8.22 -0.92
CA THR A 153 2.92 8.98 -0.85
C THR A 153 1.76 8.10 -1.33
N PHE A 154 0.65 8.09 -0.60
CA PHE A 154 -0.59 7.44 -1.02
C PHE A 154 -1.48 8.48 -1.71
N PRO A 155 -1.62 8.45 -3.03
CA PRO A 155 -2.48 9.40 -3.74
C PRO A 155 -3.95 9.14 -3.44
N VAL A 156 -4.80 10.13 -3.70
CA VAL A 156 -6.27 9.98 -3.61
C VAL A 156 -6.77 9.09 -4.74
N ARG A 157 -6.27 9.28 -5.96
CA ARG A 157 -6.64 8.53 -7.16
C ARG A 157 -5.40 8.07 -7.89
N PHE A 158 -5.51 6.99 -8.65
CA PHE A 158 -4.43 6.49 -9.50
C PHE A 158 -3.87 7.58 -10.42
N GLN A 159 -4.78 8.38 -11.03
CA GLN A 159 -4.43 9.44 -11.98
C GLN A 159 -3.72 10.63 -11.34
N ASP A 160 -3.68 10.71 -10.02
CA ASP A 160 -2.98 11.80 -9.32
C ASP A 160 -1.45 11.61 -9.29
N ALA A 161 -0.96 10.41 -9.63
CA ALA A 161 0.47 10.18 -9.80
C ALA A 161 0.96 10.81 -11.12
N ALA A 162 2.08 11.54 -11.10
CA ALA A 162 2.60 12.25 -12.27
C ALA A 162 2.79 11.32 -13.48
N SER A 163 3.30 10.11 -13.25
CA SER A 163 3.56 9.12 -14.30
C SER A 163 2.31 8.39 -14.81
N SER A 164 1.15 8.57 -14.21
CA SER A 164 -0.06 7.80 -14.56
C SER A 164 -0.54 8.00 -16.01
N ALA A 165 -0.16 9.12 -16.63
CA ALA A 165 -0.50 9.42 -18.01
C ALA A 165 0.33 8.62 -19.03
N ASN A 166 1.49 8.12 -18.65
CA ASN A 166 2.43 7.44 -19.52
C ASN A 166 2.94 6.09 -18.98
N PHE A 167 2.54 5.70 -17.77
CA PHE A 167 2.86 4.43 -17.17
C PHE A 167 1.77 3.98 -16.16
N PRO A 168 1.32 2.70 -16.14
CA PRO A 168 1.69 1.64 -17.09
C PRO A 168 1.14 1.92 -18.48
N LEU A 169 1.79 1.37 -19.49
CA LEU A 169 1.29 1.47 -20.85
C LEU A 169 -0.05 0.74 -20.98
N ASP A 170 -1.01 1.35 -21.68
CA ASP A 170 -2.32 0.76 -21.92
C ASP A 170 -2.20 -0.62 -22.58
N GLY A 171 -2.92 -1.60 -21.99
CA GLY A 171 -2.83 -2.98 -22.37
C GLY A 171 -1.61 -3.64 -21.75
N ALA A 172 -1.72 -3.95 -20.44
CA ALA A 172 -0.74 -4.73 -19.70
C ALA A 172 -0.30 -5.92 -20.57
N MET A 173 0.89 -5.79 -21.14
CA MET A 173 1.47 -6.91 -21.87
C MET A 173 1.91 -7.96 -20.88
N SER A 174 1.41 -9.15 -21.06
CA SER A 174 2.17 -10.28 -20.58
C SER A 174 3.53 -10.27 -21.28
N SER A 175 4.58 -10.64 -20.58
CA SER A 175 5.92 -10.84 -21.18
C SER A 175 5.91 -11.81 -22.37
N MET A 176 4.78 -12.44 -22.67
CA MET A 176 4.56 -13.35 -23.78
C MET A 176 3.96 -12.70 -25.02
N ASP A 177 3.48 -11.46 -24.94
CA ASP A 177 2.95 -10.75 -26.11
C ASP A 177 4.05 -10.13 -26.97
N PHE A 178 5.34 -10.27 -26.60
CA PHE A 178 6.47 -9.85 -27.44
C PHE A 178 6.41 -10.38 -28.88
N ALA A 179 5.86 -11.60 -29.06
CA ALA A 179 5.72 -12.22 -30.38
C ALA A 179 4.57 -11.59 -31.22
N ASN A 180 3.65 -10.89 -30.59
CA ASN A 180 2.46 -10.28 -31.24
C ASN A 180 2.53 -8.75 -31.32
N MET A 181 3.67 -8.16 -30.99
CA MET A 181 3.89 -6.73 -31.13
C MET A 181 3.83 -6.34 -32.60
N LYS A 182 2.74 -5.70 -33.00
CA LYS A 182 2.65 -5.02 -34.29
C LYS A 182 3.15 -3.60 -34.13
N GLU A 183 4.25 -3.32 -34.78
CA GLU A 183 4.74 -1.97 -34.98
C GLU A 183 3.66 -1.17 -35.73
N GLY A 184 3.21 -0.04 -35.18
CA GLY A 184 2.61 1.00 -35.98
C GLY A 184 1.08 1.05 -36.10
N ASP A 185 0.27 0.59 -35.13
CA ASP A 185 -1.18 0.87 -35.16
C ASP A 185 -1.56 2.27 -34.63
N GLY A 186 -0.59 3.09 -34.25
CA GLY A 186 -0.78 4.44 -33.78
C GLY A 186 -1.50 4.57 -32.42
N SER A 187 -1.94 3.48 -31.84
CA SER A 187 -2.68 3.45 -30.56
C SER A 187 -1.79 3.20 -29.35
N ARG A 188 -0.52 2.87 -29.58
CA ARG A 188 0.43 2.50 -28.51
C ARG A 188 1.67 3.37 -28.57
N ARG A 189 2.12 3.84 -27.41
CA ARG A 189 3.43 4.47 -27.28
C ARG A 189 4.53 3.48 -27.66
N ASN A 190 5.66 4.02 -28.09
CA ASN A 190 6.82 3.22 -28.50
C ASN A 190 7.29 2.36 -27.32
N TRP A 191 7.54 1.07 -27.59
CA TRP A 191 8.02 0.10 -26.60
C TRP A 191 9.53 0.20 -26.34
N ASP A 192 10.23 0.89 -27.23
CA ASP A 192 11.70 0.96 -27.20
C ASP A 192 12.21 1.98 -26.18
N TYR A 193 11.35 2.86 -25.67
CA TYR A 193 11.72 3.87 -24.68
C TYR A 193 10.52 4.31 -23.82
N THR A 194 10.83 4.82 -22.66
CA THR A 194 9.87 5.48 -21.75
C THR A 194 10.31 6.92 -21.54
N ASP A 195 9.39 7.86 -21.75
CA ASP A 195 9.61 9.25 -21.44
C ASP A 195 9.36 9.51 -19.96
N TYR A 196 10.38 9.99 -19.24
CA TYR A 196 10.30 10.42 -17.85
C TYR A 196 9.92 11.91 -17.81
N GLU A 197 8.66 12.21 -18.19
CA GLU A 197 8.15 13.57 -18.31
C GLU A 197 8.12 14.31 -16.97
N GLU A 198 8.00 13.57 -15.86
CA GLU A 198 7.96 14.07 -14.50
C GLU A 198 9.32 14.56 -13.97
N ASP A 199 10.43 14.22 -14.63
CA ASP A 199 11.80 14.60 -14.24
C ASP A 199 12.07 14.28 -12.75
N ILE A 200 12.46 15.25 -11.95
CA ILE A 200 12.70 15.10 -10.50
C ILE A 200 11.42 15.05 -9.68
N PHE A 201 10.27 15.40 -10.25
CA PHE A 201 8.99 15.47 -9.56
C PHE A 201 8.33 14.09 -9.48
N VAL A 202 8.92 13.20 -8.69
CA VAL A 202 8.43 11.85 -8.43
C VAL A 202 8.06 11.72 -6.95
N GLY A 203 6.95 11.05 -6.65
CA GLY A 203 6.47 10.82 -5.29
C GLY A 203 6.22 12.11 -4.53
N TYR A 204 6.69 12.20 -3.28
CA TYR A 204 6.47 13.38 -2.43
C TYR A 204 6.93 14.69 -3.06
N ARG A 205 8.01 14.67 -3.86
CA ARG A 205 8.48 15.87 -4.55
C ARG A 205 7.45 16.46 -5.49
N TYR A 206 6.67 15.59 -6.15
CA TYR A 206 5.56 16.05 -6.98
C TYR A 206 4.38 16.53 -6.12
N PHE A 207 3.90 15.69 -5.21
CA PHE A 207 2.70 15.99 -4.44
C PHE A 207 2.87 17.25 -3.58
N ASP A 208 4.00 17.40 -2.89
CA ASP A 208 4.26 18.54 -2.01
C ASP A 208 4.55 19.82 -2.80
N SER A 209 5.36 19.73 -3.87
CA SER A 209 5.73 20.91 -4.68
C SER A 209 4.52 21.52 -5.40
N PHE A 210 3.57 20.70 -5.82
CA PHE A 210 2.38 21.16 -6.55
C PHE A 210 1.11 21.22 -5.68
N GLY A 211 1.23 21.04 -4.37
CA GLY A 211 0.11 21.12 -3.43
C GLY A 211 -1.01 20.14 -3.73
N LYS A 212 -0.67 18.93 -4.20
CA LYS A 212 -1.66 17.91 -4.54
C LYS A 212 -2.21 17.24 -3.29
N GLU A 213 -3.52 17.04 -3.26
CA GLU A 213 -4.18 16.29 -2.21
C GLU A 213 -3.72 14.83 -2.20
N VAL A 214 -3.47 14.30 -1.00
CA VAL A 214 -3.04 12.91 -0.81
C VAL A 214 -3.84 12.23 0.29
N SER A 215 -3.98 10.92 0.20
CA SER A 215 -4.61 10.14 1.27
C SER A 215 -3.70 10.06 2.50
N TYR A 216 -2.42 9.76 2.27
CA TYR A 216 -1.36 9.83 3.27
C TYR A 216 -0.08 10.38 2.64
N PRO A 217 0.59 11.36 3.26
CA PRO A 217 1.86 11.87 2.76
C PRO A 217 3.01 10.88 2.97
N PHE A 218 4.08 11.04 2.24
CA PHE A 218 5.38 10.45 2.57
C PHE A 218 5.75 10.81 4.01
N GLY A 219 6.40 9.91 4.72
CA GLY A 219 6.81 10.13 6.11
C GLY A 219 5.67 9.99 7.14
N TYR A 220 4.43 9.77 6.72
CA TYR A 220 3.31 9.57 7.66
C TYR A 220 3.47 8.28 8.45
N GLY A 221 3.21 8.34 9.74
CA GLY A 221 3.15 7.17 10.59
C GLY A 221 2.91 7.55 12.05
N LEU A 222 2.05 6.78 12.71
CA LEU A 222 1.69 6.96 14.12
C LEU A 222 2.55 6.06 15.02
N SER A 223 2.59 6.40 16.29
CA SER A 223 3.26 5.66 17.35
C SER A 223 2.31 5.47 18.54
N TYR A 224 2.59 4.51 19.40
CA TYR A 224 1.89 4.36 20.70
C TYR A 224 2.40 5.34 21.75
N THR A 225 3.35 6.21 21.40
CA THR A 225 3.85 7.31 22.21
C THR A 225 3.83 8.61 21.42
N THR A 226 4.15 9.72 22.07
CA THR A 226 4.24 11.03 21.45
C THR A 226 5.67 11.55 21.52
N PHE A 227 6.05 12.37 20.53
CA PHE A 227 7.36 13.00 20.45
C PHE A 227 7.20 14.51 20.32
N GLU A 228 8.03 15.24 21.00
CA GLU A 228 8.16 16.69 20.91
C GLU A 228 9.49 17.03 20.23
N TYR A 229 9.44 18.02 19.34
CA TYR A 229 10.61 18.51 18.63
C TYR A 229 10.99 19.88 19.16
N GLY A 230 12.25 20.02 19.55
CA GLY A 230 12.86 21.31 19.85
C GLY A 230 13.04 22.14 18.58
N GLN A 231 13.43 23.40 18.74
CA GLN A 231 13.76 24.26 17.60
C GLN A 231 15.04 23.75 16.94
N PRO A 232 15.04 23.50 15.62
CA PRO A 232 16.23 23.09 14.93
C PRO A 232 17.25 24.25 14.85
N SER A 233 18.53 23.93 14.95
CA SER A 233 19.62 24.86 14.63
C SER A 233 20.38 24.36 13.40
N VAL A 234 20.80 25.29 12.57
CA VAL A 234 21.53 25.01 11.34
C VAL A 234 22.83 25.80 11.36
N ASP A 235 23.94 25.10 11.31
CA ASP A 235 25.27 25.67 11.15
C ASP A 235 25.82 25.34 9.75
N PHE A 236 26.53 26.27 9.15
CA PHE A 236 27.18 26.05 7.86
C PHE A 236 28.68 26.39 8.00
N ALA A 237 29.52 25.37 7.80
CA ALA A 237 30.98 25.53 7.80
C ALA A 237 31.60 24.55 6.79
N ASP A 238 32.66 24.98 6.12
CA ASP A 238 33.43 24.16 5.18
C ASP A 238 32.58 23.49 4.07
N GLY A 239 31.54 24.17 3.60
CA GLY A 239 30.64 23.63 2.58
C GLY A 239 29.61 22.59 3.09
N VAL A 240 29.53 22.40 4.40
CA VAL A 240 28.63 21.41 5.05
C VAL A 240 27.61 22.11 5.92
N TYR A 241 26.35 21.73 5.76
CA TYR A 241 25.28 22.08 6.68
C TYR A 241 25.22 21.05 7.81
N LYS A 242 25.23 21.52 9.04
CA LYS A 242 25.01 20.72 10.24
C LYS A 242 23.69 21.14 10.86
N VAL A 243 22.74 20.21 10.87
CA VAL A 243 21.42 20.42 11.46
C VAL A 243 21.35 19.67 12.79
N ASN A 244 20.96 20.36 13.86
CA ASN A 244 20.72 19.75 15.17
C ASN A 244 19.27 19.99 15.55
N VAL A 245 18.59 18.95 16.03
CA VAL A 245 17.26 19.02 16.58
C VAL A 245 17.17 18.12 17.80
N GLU A 246 16.57 18.60 18.86
CA GLU A 246 16.24 17.79 20.03
C GLU A 246 14.92 17.06 19.77
N VAL A 247 14.89 15.76 20.02
CA VAL A 247 13.67 14.95 19.97
C VAL A 247 13.46 14.30 21.32
N ARG A 248 12.33 14.60 21.96
CA ARG A 248 11.96 14.10 23.26
C ARG A 248 10.74 13.18 23.14
N ASN A 249 10.83 11.99 23.69
CA ASN A 249 9.65 11.16 23.92
C ASN A 249 8.86 11.74 25.10
N SER A 250 7.70 12.31 24.83
CA SER A 250 6.81 12.96 25.82
C SER A 250 5.67 12.04 26.30
N GLY A 251 5.53 10.84 25.70
CA GLY A 251 4.55 9.86 26.11
C GLY A 251 5.09 8.82 27.10
N ASN A 252 4.28 7.79 27.37
CA ASN A 252 4.55 6.80 28.40
C ASN A 252 5.12 5.46 27.90
N VAL A 253 5.27 5.31 26.57
CA VAL A 253 5.74 4.08 25.95
C VAL A 253 7.09 4.35 25.29
N ALA A 254 8.05 3.47 25.45
CA ALA A 254 9.30 3.53 24.72
C ALA A 254 9.04 3.47 23.21
N GLY A 255 9.72 4.32 22.43
CA GLY A 255 9.50 4.41 21.00
C GLY A 255 10.74 4.92 20.26
N ARG A 256 10.66 4.81 18.94
CA ARG A 256 11.64 5.38 18.00
C ARG A 256 10.92 6.36 17.10
N GLU A 257 11.62 7.41 16.71
CA GLU A 257 11.10 8.40 15.77
C GLU A 257 12.03 8.54 14.57
N VAL A 258 11.47 8.87 13.43
CA VAL A 258 12.19 9.17 12.19
C VAL A 258 12.11 10.68 11.97
N VAL A 259 13.27 11.33 11.95
CA VAL A 259 13.39 12.76 11.65
C VAL A 259 13.72 12.88 10.17
N GLU A 260 12.84 13.49 9.40
CA GLU A 260 13.03 13.74 7.98
C GLU A 260 13.51 15.16 7.77
N LEU A 261 14.67 15.31 7.10
CA LEU A 261 15.24 16.60 6.76
C LEU A 261 15.06 16.87 5.28
N TYR A 262 14.36 17.93 4.96
CA TYR A 262 14.14 18.37 3.58
C TYR A 262 14.99 19.60 3.28
N ALA A 263 15.74 19.53 2.18
CA ALA A 263 16.48 20.65 1.66
C ALA A 263 15.87 21.07 0.31
N PRO A 264 15.46 22.34 0.14
CA PRO A 264 14.98 22.80 -1.15
C PRO A 264 16.12 22.83 -2.17
N SER A 265 15.80 22.60 -3.45
CA SER A 265 16.78 22.79 -4.52
C SER A 265 17.20 24.27 -4.59
N PRO A 266 18.50 24.58 -4.67
CA PRO A 266 18.95 25.95 -4.86
C PRO A 266 18.58 26.52 -6.24
N ASP A 267 18.25 25.68 -7.20
CA ASP A 267 17.81 26.09 -8.54
C ASP A 267 16.29 26.28 -8.57
N SER A 268 15.87 27.53 -8.40
CA SER A 268 14.44 27.92 -8.53
C SER A 268 13.83 27.58 -9.91
N LYS A 269 14.64 27.29 -10.91
CA LYS A 269 14.20 26.88 -12.25
C LYS A 269 13.57 25.46 -12.28
N ALA A 270 13.83 24.64 -11.28
CA ALA A 270 13.15 23.35 -11.14
C ALA A 270 11.66 23.51 -10.70
N ALA A 271 11.29 24.66 -10.13
CA ALA A 271 9.94 24.96 -9.68
C ALA A 271 8.98 25.40 -10.80
N ASP A 272 9.49 25.68 -12.00
CA ASP A 272 8.69 26.22 -13.11
C ASP A 272 8.18 25.16 -14.10
N ARG A 273 8.35 23.88 -13.79
CA ARG A 273 7.82 22.80 -14.63
C ARG A 273 6.53 22.23 -14.03
N PRO A 274 5.51 22.00 -14.88
CA PRO A 274 4.21 21.46 -14.45
C PRO A 274 4.29 20.00 -13.99
#